data_62b901088c391a7589bf445101fcc84c
#
_entry.id   62b901088c391a7589bf445101fcc84c
#
_cell.length_a   1.000
_cell.length_b   1.000
_cell.length_c   1.000
_cell.angle_alpha   90.00
_cell.angle_beta   90.00
_cell.angle_gamma   90.00
#
_symmetry.space_group_name_H-M   'P 1'
#
loop_
_entity.id
_entity.type
_entity.pdbx_description
1 polymer ?
#
loop_
_entity_poly.entity_id
_entity_poly.type
_entity_poly.pdbx_seq_one_letter_code
_entity_poly.pdbx_strand_id
1 'polypeptide(L)'
;MESVEPALPPRKVADSRSEMTELVLPNDANTLGNLLGGRLMHHIDLVGAIAAYRHARTHVVTASMDHIDFIAPVHVGDLLILKSTLNRAFRTSMEVGVKVWVEHTVDGTMRHVASAYLTFVAVDRQGRRVRVPPLETETEEDKRRYHDAGRRREQSQHERERKLHAHAGS
;
A
#
# COMPACT_ATOMS: atom_id res chain seq x y z
N MET A 1 16.37 -8.60 -33.25
CA MET A 1 16.11 -7.18 -32.89
C MET A 1 15.17 -7.17 -31.71
N GLU A 2 15.70 -6.97 -30.51
CA GLU A 2 14.85 -6.70 -29.36
C GLU A 2 14.15 -5.36 -29.60
N SER A 3 12.84 -5.39 -29.70
CA SER A 3 12.02 -4.18 -29.72
C SER A 3 12.21 -3.48 -28.38
N VAL A 4 12.97 -2.40 -28.36
CA VAL A 4 13.08 -1.51 -27.21
C VAL A 4 11.69 -0.92 -27.01
N GLU A 5 10.94 -1.47 -26.04
CA GLU A 5 9.67 -0.86 -25.64
C GLU A 5 9.93 0.60 -25.26
N PRO A 6 9.14 1.55 -25.77
CA PRO A 6 9.34 2.96 -25.45
C PRO A 6 9.23 3.17 -23.93
N ALA A 7 10.13 3.97 -23.38
CA ALA A 7 10.12 4.33 -21.97
C ALA A 7 8.78 5.02 -21.63
N LEU A 8 8.08 4.52 -20.60
CA LEU A 8 6.86 5.18 -20.12
C LEU A 8 7.23 6.52 -19.47
N PRO A 9 6.43 7.58 -19.70
CA PRO A 9 6.69 8.86 -19.06
C PRO A 9 6.56 8.76 -17.54
N PRO A 10 7.45 9.43 -16.78
CA PRO A 10 7.36 9.41 -15.32
C PRO A 10 6.07 10.07 -14.82
N ARG A 11 5.62 9.68 -13.65
CA ARG A 11 4.46 10.25 -12.96
C ARG A 11 4.84 10.70 -11.56
N LYS A 12 4.24 11.78 -11.11
CA LYS A 12 4.52 12.38 -9.82
C LYS A 12 3.87 11.60 -8.68
N VAL A 13 4.51 11.63 -7.52
CA VAL A 13 3.93 11.06 -6.28
C VAL A 13 2.55 11.67 -6.00
N ALA A 14 2.42 12.98 -6.17
CA ALA A 14 1.17 13.70 -5.92
C ALA A 14 -0.03 13.14 -6.72
N ASP A 15 0.19 12.63 -7.94
CA ASP A 15 -0.86 12.11 -8.81
C ASP A 15 -1.49 10.81 -8.30
N SER A 16 -0.79 10.08 -7.42
CA SER A 16 -1.26 8.81 -6.84
C SER A 16 -1.92 8.97 -5.48
N ARG A 17 -1.67 10.07 -4.76
CA ARG A 17 -2.21 10.27 -3.41
C ARG A 17 -3.71 10.08 -3.38
N SER A 18 -4.16 9.27 -2.43
CA SER A 18 -5.56 8.91 -2.28
C SER A 18 -5.97 8.93 -0.82
N GLU A 19 -7.22 9.27 -0.59
CA GLU A 19 -7.82 9.29 0.75
C GLU A 19 -9.19 8.62 0.69
N MET A 20 -9.50 7.86 1.73
CA MET A 20 -10.79 7.22 1.93
C MET A 20 -11.22 7.44 3.38
N THR A 21 -12.49 7.74 3.59
CA THR A 21 -13.08 7.90 4.92
C THR A 21 -14.25 6.96 5.08
N GLU A 22 -14.25 6.16 6.13
CA GLU A 22 -15.27 5.16 6.42
C GLU A 22 -15.78 5.32 7.87
N LEU A 23 -17.09 5.21 8.05
CA LEU A 23 -17.68 5.11 9.38
C LEU A 23 -17.62 3.65 9.85
N VAL A 24 -17.09 3.43 11.05
CA VAL A 24 -17.02 2.08 11.64
C VAL A 24 -18.41 1.68 12.15
N LEU A 25 -18.99 0.70 11.50
CA LEU A 25 -20.34 0.19 11.79
C LEU A 25 -20.28 -1.04 12.71
N PRO A 26 -21.39 -1.36 13.43
CA PRO A 26 -21.45 -2.54 14.31
C PRO A 26 -21.09 -3.85 13.59
N ASN A 27 -21.45 -4.01 12.32
CA ASN A 27 -21.15 -5.22 11.53
C ASN A 27 -19.65 -5.38 11.21
N ASP A 28 -18.86 -4.35 11.40
CA ASP A 28 -17.41 -4.37 11.18
C ASP A 28 -16.62 -4.65 12.47
N ALA A 29 -17.32 -4.80 13.57
CA ALA A 29 -16.74 -4.92 14.91
C ALA A 29 -16.77 -6.35 15.47
N ASN A 30 -15.84 -6.64 16.37
CA ASN A 30 -15.85 -7.82 17.22
C ASN A 30 -16.78 -7.64 18.42
N THR A 31 -16.85 -8.65 19.29
CA THR A 31 -17.70 -8.63 20.50
C THR A 31 -17.31 -7.56 21.52
N LEU A 32 -16.11 -6.99 21.44
CA LEU A 32 -15.64 -5.88 22.28
C LEU A 32 -15.98 -4.50 21.70
N GLY A 33 -16.66 -4.44 20.56
CA GLY A 33 -16.97 -3.17 19.87
C GLY A 33 -15.78 -2.54 19.12
N ASN A 34 -14.72 -3.31 18.89
CA ASN A 34 -13.55 -2.87 18.13
C ASN A 34 -13.62 -3.34 16.67
N LEU A 35 -13.14 -2.51 15.75
CA LEU A 35 -13.02 -2.87 14.34
C LEU A 35 -12.22 -4.17 14.19
N LEU A 36 -12.75 -5.10 13.41
CA LEU A 36 -12.03 -6.33 13.07
C LEU A 36 -10.76 -6.01 12.26
N GLY A 37 -9.64 -6.66 12.62
CA GLY A 37 -8.38 -6.49 11.91
C GLY A 37 -8.49 -6.79 10.41
N GLY A 38 -9.24 -7.83 10.04
CA GLY A 38 -9.49 -8.18 8.64
C GLY A 38 -10.27 -7.10 7.88
N ARG A 39 -11.18 -6.40 8.52
CA ARG A 39 -11.90 -5.27 7.92
C ARG A 39 -10.97 -4.08 7.70
N LEU A 40 -10.12 -3.77 8.66
CA LEU A 40 -9.09 -2.75 8.50
C LEU A 40 -8.13 -3.07 7.35
N MET A 41 -7.66 -4.33 7.27
CA MET A 41 -6.80 -4.79 6.18
C MET A 41 -7.48 -4.67 4.82
N HIS A 42 -8.79 -4.95 4.73
CA HIS A 42 -9.57 -4.76 3.51
C HIS A 42 -9.59 -3.29 3.06
N HIS A 43 -9.83 -2.35 3.96
CA HIS A 43 -9.81 -0.92 3.65
C HIS A 43 -8.41 -0.43 3.26
N ILE A 44 -7.37 -0.93 3.94
CA ILE A 44 -5.97 -0.64 3.60
C ILE A 44 -5.65 -1.12 2.18
N ASP A 45 -6.07 -2.32 1.82
CA ASP A 45 -5.89 -2.88 0.47
C ASP A 45 -6.59 -2.03 -0.59
N LEU A 46 -7.85 -1.65 -0.35
CA LEU A 46 -8.62 -0.80 -1.27
C LEU A 46 -7.98 0.55 -1.53
N VAL A 47 -7.62 1.29 -0.48
CA VAL A 47 -7.02 2.62 -0.66
C VAL A 47 -5.63 2.54 -1.26
N GLY A 48 -4.88 1.49 -0.95
CA GLY A 48 -3.58 1.20 -1.57
C GLY A 48 -3.72 0.89 -3.07
N ALA A 49 -4.69 0.07 -3.44
CA ALA A 49 -5.01 -0.24 -4.83
C ALA A 49 -5.39 1.01 -5.64
N ILE A 50 -6.15 1.93 -5.05
CA ILE A 50 -6.52 3.20 -5.71
C ILE A 50 -5.25 3.99 -6.08
N ALA A 51 -4.31 4.14 -5.17
CA ALA A 51 -3.03 4.80 -5.46
C ALA A 51 -2.25 4.09 -6.57
N ALA A 52 -2.18 2.76 -6.52
CA ALA A 52 -1.51 1.96 -7.54
C ALA A 52 -2.18 2.09 -8.92
N TYR A 53 -3.51 2.06 -8.99
CA TYR A 53 -4.27 2.30 -10.23
C TYR A 53 -4.00 3.69 -10.82
N ARG A 54 -4.00 4.72 -9.99
CA ARG A 54 -3.74 6.09 -10.42
C ARG A 54 -2.36 6.25 -11.02
N HIS A 55 -1.37 5.55 -10.48
CA HIS A 55 -0.01 5.59 -11.00
C HIS A 55 0.16 4.71 -12.23
N ALA A 56 -0.23 3.45 -12.18
CA ALA A 56 0.02 2.47 -13.25
C ALA A 56 -0.89 2.66 -14.47
N ARG A 57 -2.13 3.13 -14.27
CA ARG A 57 -3.17 3.25 -15.31
C ARG A 57 -3.42 1.94 -16.06
N THR A 58 -3.23 0.83 -15.38
CA THR A 58 -3.55 -0.53 -15.82
C THR A 58 -4.08 -1.34 -14.65
N HIS A 59 -4.43 -2.60 -14.86
CA HIS A 59 -4.85 -3.47 -13.76
C HIS A 59 -3.70 -3.68 -12.77
N VAL A 60 -4.02 -3.75 -11.50
CA VAL A 60 -3.07 -4.07 -10.44
C VAL A 60 -3.60 -5.21 -9.58
N VAL A 61 -2.69 -6.03 -9.07
CA VAL A 61 -3.01 -7.09 -8.10
C VAL A 61 -2.13 -6.92 -6.87
N THR A 62 -2.70 -7.18 -5.70
CA THR A 62 -1.97 -7.16 -4.44
C THR A 62 -1.06 -8.38 -4.36
N ALA A 63 0.24 -8.16 -4.27
CA ALA A 63 1.23 -9.23 -4.16
C ALA A 63 1.63 -9.52 -2.71
N SER A 64 1.74 -8.49 -1.88
CA SER A 64 2.03 -8.62 -0.45
C SER A 64 1.54 -7.41 0.33
N MET A 65 1.28 -7.64 1.60
CA MET A 65 1.03 -6.62 2.59
C MET A 65 2.04 -6.86 3.72
N ASP A 66 3.05 -6.01 3.78
CA ASP A 66 4.16 -6.14 4.71
C ASP A 66 4.02 -5.11 5.84
N HIS A 67 4.41 -5.50 7.04
CA HIS A 67 4.47 -4.63 8.21
C HIS A 67 3.18 -3.83 8.46
N ILE A 68 2.14 -4.52 8.94
CA ILE A 68 0.97 -3.84 9.48
C ILE A 68 1.19 -3.66 10.97
N ASP A 69 1.34 -2.42 11.38
CA ASP A 69 1.40 -2.05 12.79
C ASP A 69 0.04 -1.52 13.25
N PHE A 70 -0.60 -2.26 14.15
CA PHE A 70 -1.80 -1.80 14.86
C PHE A 70 -1.38 -1.12 16.16
N ILE A 71 -1.52 0.20 16.19
CA ILE A 71 -1.04 1.02 17.33
C ILE A 71 -2.11 1.16 18.41
N ALA A 72 -3.37 1.22 17.99
CA ALA A 72 -4.50 1.41 18.90
C ALA A 72 -5.78 0.79 18.34
N PRO A 73 -6.73 0.38 19.20
CA PRO A 73 -8.02 -0.12 18.77
C PRO A 73 -8.87 0.99 18.12
N VAL A 74 -9.74 0.59 17.21
CA VAL A 74 -10.72 1.46 16.53
C VAL A 74 -12.11 1.01 16.98
N HIS A 75 -12.95 1.94 17.40
CA HIS A 75 -14.27 1.64 17.97
C HIS A 75 -15.40 1.90 16.97
N VAL A 76 -16.51 1.18 17.19
CA VAL A 76 -17.77 1.48 16.48
C VAL A 76 -18.14 2.94 16.69
N GLY A 77 -18.49 3.62 15.61
CA GLY A 77 -18.81 5.06 15.62
C GLY A 77 -17.64 5.99 15.33
N ASP A 78 -16.41 5.48 15.31
CA ASP A 78 -15.25 6.26 14.87
C ASP A 78 -15.27 6.45 13.33
N LEU A 79 -14.69 7.55 12.87
CA LEU A 79 -14.37 7.76 11.46
C LEU A 79 -12.95 7.25 11.18
N LEU A 80 -12.85 6.31 10.26
CA LEU A 80 -11.60 5.75 9.79
C LEU A 80 -11.11 6.55 8.58
N ILE A 81 -9.96 7.19 8.68
CA ILE A 81 -9.36 7.99 7.60
C ILE A 81 -8.10 7.27 7.13
N LEU A 82 -8.11 6.83 5.88
CA LEU A 82 -7.00 6.11 5.27
C LEU A 82 -6.38 6.96 4.18
N LYS A 83 -5.06 7.12 4.24
CA LYS A 83 -4.28 7.89 3.26
C LYS A 83 -3.24 7.00 2.63
N SER A 84 -3.19 6.96 1.31
CA SER A 84 -2.22 6.17 0.55
C SER A 84 -1.36 7.04 -0.35
N THR A 85 -0.12 6.61 -0.52
CA THR A 85 0.88 7.28 -1.36
C THR A 85 1.79 6.23 -1.98
N LEU A 86 2.08 6.37 -3.26
CA LEU A 86 3.10 5.56 -3.92
C LEU A 86 4.48 5.96 -3.40
N ASN A 87 5.22 5.00 -2.84
CA ASN A 87 6.56 5.24 -2.32
C ASN A 87 7.63 5.01 -3.38
N ARG A 88 7.49 3.95 -4.18
CA ARG A 88 8.43 3.60 -5.24
C ARG A 88 7.79 2.76 -6.33
N ALA A 89 8.12 3.06 -7.58
CA ALA A 89 7.85 2.20 -8.73
C ALA A 89 9.09 1.38 -9.06
N PHE A 90 8.90 0.07 -9.26
CA PHE A 90 9.89 -0.86 -9.78
C PHE A 90 9.55 -1.17 -11.24
N ARG A 91 10.15 -2.20 -11.83
CA ARG A 91 9.90 -2.50 -13.25
C ARG A 91 8.43 -2.84 -13.53
N THR A 92 7.83 -3.76 -12.77
CA THR A 92 6.45 -4.25 -12.95
C THR A 92 5.63 -4.20 -11.68
N SER A 93 6.16 -3.63 -10.61
CA SER A 93 5.52 -3.54 -9.30
C SER A 93 5.73 -2.19 -8.66
N MET A 94 4.97 -1.92 -7.60
CA MET A 94 4.97 -0.67 -6.87
C MET A 94 4.85 -0.94 -5.39
N GLU A 95 5.53 -0.16 -4.57
CA GLU A 95 5.24 -0.10 -3.15
C GLU A 95 4.35 1.10 -2.85
N VAL A 96 3.26 0.84 -2.14
CA VAL A 96 2.32 1.85 -1.64
C VAL A 96 2.37 1.85 -0.12
N GLY A 97 2.54 3.02 0.48
CA GLY A 97 2.39 3.24 1.91
C GLY A 97 0.97 3.67 2.24
N VAL A 98 0.40 3.11 3.31
CA VAL A 98 -0.91 3.50 3.84
C VAL A 98 -0.77 3.88 5.30
N LYS A 99 -1.32 5.04 5.65
CA LYS A 99 -1.49 5.47 7.05
C LYS A 99 -2.97 5.57 7.37
N VAL A 100 -3.33 5.07 8.54
CA VAL A 100 -4.71 5.05 9.03
C VAL A 100 -4.82 5.89 10.28
N TRP A 101 -5.76 6.80 10.25
CA TRP A 101 -6.13 7.69 11.34
C TRP A 101 -7.56 7.43 11.75
N VAL A 102 -7.85 7.72 13.00
CA VAL A 102 -9.22 7.74 13.52
C VAL A 102 -9.56 9.15 13.95
N GLU A 103 -10.72 9.60 13.51
CA GLU A 103 -11.35 10.83 14.01
C GLU A 103 -12.51 10.42 14.91
N HIS A 104 -12.48 10.90 16.16
CA HIS A 104 -13.58 10.70 17.08
C HIS A 104 -14.74 11.64 16.74
N THR A 105 -15.92 11.08 16.48
CA THR A 105 -17.04 11.82 15.90
C THR A 105 -17.62 12.91 16.78
N VAL A 106 -17.42 12.85 18.11
CA VAL A 106 -18.00 13.80 19.06
C VAL A 106 -17.12 15.03 19.25
N ASP A 107 -15.82 14.84 19.39
CA ASP A 107 -14.87 15.92 19.71
C ASP A 107 -13.89 16.25 18.58
N GLY A 108 -13.90 15.48 17.49
CA GLY A 108 -13.04 15.68 16.33
C GLY A 108 -11.55 15.37 16.59
N THR A 109 -11.21 14.73 17.68
CA THR A 109 -9.81 14.36 17.98
C THR A 109 -9.33 13.31 16.99
N MET A 110 -8.10 13.50 16.50
CA MET A 110 -7.42 12.62 15.54
C MET A 110 -6.32 11.83 16.21
N ARG A 111 -6.22 10.53 15.90
CA ARG A 111 -5.10 9.68 16.32
C ARG A 111 -4.67 8.73 15.22
N HIS A 112 -3.37 8.49 15.12
CA HIS A 112 -2.80 7.50 14.24
C HIS A 112 -2.99 6.09 14.83
N VAL A 113 -3.56 5.17 14.07
CA VAL A 113 -3.92 3.83 14.57
C VAL A 113 -3.25 2.69 13.84
N ALA A 114 -2.84 2.88 12.59
CA ALA A 114 -2.14 1.85 11.83
C ALA A 114 -1.30 2.43 10.70
N SER A 115 -0.30 1.65 10.30
CA SER A 115 0.50 1.87 9.10
C SER A 115 0.76 0.55 8.40
N ALA A 116 0.82 0.57 7.08
CA ALA A 116 1.13 -0.61 6.28
C ALA A 116 1.90 -0.25 5.02
N TYR A 117 2.67 -1.21 4.51
CA TYR A 117 3.28 -1.16 3.19
C TYR A 117 2.74 -2.32 2.35
N LEU A 118 2.30 -2.02 1.14
CA LEU A 118 1.76 -3.01 0.21
C LEU A 118 2.56 -2.99 -1.07
N THR A 119 2.75 -4.17 -1.66
CA THR A 119 3.30 -4.31 -3.00
C THR A 119 2.18 -4.69 -3.96
N PHE A 120 2.02 -3.89 -5.01
CA PHE A 120 1.11 -4.15 -6.12
C PHE A 120 1.90 -4.49 -7.37
N VAL A 121 1.42 -5.45 -8.14
CA VAL A 121 1.98 -5.83 -9.44
C VAL A 121 1.03 -5.36 -10.54
N ALA A 122 1.59 -4.64 -11.52
CA ALA A 122 0.84 -4.21 -12.71
C ALA A 122 0.69 -5.39 -13.68
N VAL A 123 -0.53 -5.61 -14.16
CA VAL A 123 -0.86 -6.69 -15.09
C VAL A 123 -1.78 -6.21 -16.21
N ASP A 124 -1.74 -6.90 -17.34
CA ASP A 124 -2.70 -6.71 -18.43
C ASP A 124 -3.99 -7.50 -18.16
N ARG A 125 -4.93 -7.42 -19.10
CA ARG A 125 -6.21 -8.15 -19.00
C ARG A 125 -6.06 -9.66 -18.96
N GLN A 126 -4.93 -10.19 -19.43
CA GLN A 126 -4.60 -11.61 -19.41
C GLN A 126 -3.81 -12.02 -18.15
N GLY A 127 -3.58 -11.08 -17.24
CA GLY A 127 -2.82 -11.32 -16.00
C GLY A 127 -1.30 -11.34 -16.18
N ARG A 128 -0.77 -10.93 -17.34
CA ARG A 128 0.67 -10.86 -17.58
C ARG A 128 1.23 -9.56 -17.01
N ARG A 129 2.40 -9.64 -16.41
CA ARG A 129 3.09 -8.46 -15.84
C ARG A 129 3.42 -7.45 -16.94
N VAL A 130 3.13 -6.18 -16.66
CA VAL A 130 3.45 -5.05 -17.54
C VAL A 130 4.30 -4.00 -16.81
N ARG A 131 5.00 -3.19 -17.58
CA ARG A 131 5.87 -2.14 -17.02
C ARG A 131 5.04 -1.06 -16.32
N VAL A 132 5.63 -0.55 -15.24
CA VAL A 132 5.08 0.57 -14.47
C VAL A 132 5.82 1.84 -14.86
N PRO A 133 5.12 2.99 -15.02
CA PRO A 133 5.78 4.28 -15.21
C PRO A 133 6.75 4.59 -14.07
N PRO A 134 7.92 5.18 -14.33
CA PRO A 134 8.81 5.65 -13.28
C PRO A 134 8.11 6.65 -12.35
N LEU A 135 8.51 6.66 -11.09
CA LEU A 135 8.01 7.62 -10.10
C LEU A 135 8.93 8.84 -10.04
N GLU A 136 8.36 10.02 -10.18
CA GLU A 136 9.03 11.31 -9.97
C GLU A 136 8.75 11.82 -8.56
N THR A 137 9.82 11.99 -7.78
CA THR A 137 9.77 12.53 -6.42
C THR A 137 9.96 14.04 -6.46
N GLU A 138 9.15 14.80 -5.69
CA GLU A 138 9.21 16.25 -5.67
C GLU A 138 9.72 16.80 -4.33
N THR A 139 9.34 16.18 -3.22
CA THR A 139 9.68 16.64 -1.87
C THR A 139 10.78 15.79 -1.24
N GLU A 140 11.43 16.32 -0.21
CA GLU A 140 12.41 15.55 0.58
C GLU A 140 11.76 14.33 1.26
N GLU A 141 10.49 14.44 1.64
CA GLU A 141 9.74 13.31 2.18
C GLU A 141 9.50 12.22 1.13
N ASP A 142 9.15 12.59 -0.11
CA ASP A 142 9.01 11.64 -1.22
C ASP A 142 10.32 10.90 -1.46
N LYS A 143 11.44 11.61 -1.48
CA LYS A 143 12.77 11.02 -1.67
C LYS A 143 13.13 10.05 -0.55
N ARG A 144 12.84 10.42 0.71
CA ARG A 144 13.06 9.54 1.87
C ARG A 144 12.25 8.26 1.74
N ARG A 145 10.94 8.37 1.45
CA ARG A 145 10.06 7.22 1.23
C ARG A 145 10.54 6.33 0.09
N TYR A 146 11.02 6.93 -0.98
CA TYR A 146 11.57 6.23 -2.13
C TYR A 146 12.80 5.38 -1.75
N HIS A 147 13.73 5.94 -1.01
CA HIS A 147 14.91 5.22 -0.53
C HIS A 147 14.55 4.12 0.46
N ASP A 148 13.65 4.39 1.40
CA ASP A 148 13.20 3.43 2.40
C ASP A 148 12.48 2.24 1.74
N ALA A 149 11.68 2.47 0.72
CA ALA A 149 11.03 1.43 -0.07
C ALA A 149 12.05 0.53 -0.79
N GLY A 150 13.13 1.10 -1.30
CA GLY A 150 14.23 0.34 -1.89
C GLY A 150 14.88 -0.61 -0.89
N ARG A 151 15.19 -0.13 0.32
CA ARG A 151 15.75 -0.94 1.39
C ARG A 151 14.82 -2.08 1.83
N ARG A 152 13.52 -1.80 1.98
CA ARG A 152 12.52 -2.84 2.29
C ARG A 152 12.46 -3.92 1.20
N ARG A 153 12.55 -3.52 -0.06
CA ARG A 153 12.56 -4.44 -1.19
C ARG A 153 13.74 -5.39 -1.14
N GLU A 154 14.95 -4.88 -0.89
CA GLU A 154 16.16 -5.67 -0.75
C GLU A 154 16.07 -6.65 0.41
N GLN A 155 15.60 -6.21 1.57
CA GLN A 155 15.39 -7.06 2.74
C GLN A 155 14.41 -8.21 2.44
N SER A 156 13.27 -7.91 1.83
CA SER A 156 12.26 -8.92 1.45
C SER A 156 12.81 -9.94 0.45
N GLN A 157 13.65 -9.52 -0.49
CA GLN A 157 14.30 -10.43 -1.45
C GLN A 157 15.26 -11.38 -0.73
N HIS A 158 16.13 -10.88 0.13
CA HIS A 158 17.06 -11.70 0.92
C HIS A 158 16.34 -12.71 1.83
N GLU A 159 15.23 -12.30 2.45
CA GLU A 159 14.43 -13.22 3.28
C GLU A 159 13.78 -14.35 2.47
N ARG A 160 13.28 -14.04 1.27
CA ARG A 160 12.73 -15.05 0.36
C ARG A 160 13.79 -16.04 -0.09
N GLU A 161 14.97 -15.57 -0.46
CA GLU A 161 16.10 -16.43 -0.86
C GLU A 161 16.51 -17.36 0.28
N ARG A 162 16.64 -16.83 1.52
CA ARG A 162 16.95 -17.66 2.70
C ARG A 162 15.89 -18.74 2.96
N LYS A 163 14.60 -18.41 2.83
CA LYS A 163 13.52 -19.38 3.00
C LYS A 163 13.55 -20.47 1.92
N LEU A 164 13.83 -20.12 0.68
CA LEU A 164 13.96 -21.09 -0.42
C LEU A 164 15.14 -22.04 -0.19
N HIS A 165 16.29 -21.55 0.24
CA HIS A 165 17.45 -22.37 0.57
C HIS A 165 17.20 -23.28 1.77
N ALA A 166 16.47 -22.83 2.78
CA ALA A 166 16.12 -23.65 3.94
C ALA A 166 15.19 -24.82 3.59
N HIS A 167 14.28 -24.64 2.63
CA HIS A 167 13.37 -25.70 2.16
C HIS A 167 14.02 -26.66 1.16
N ALA A 168 15.05 -26.24 0.42
CA ALA A 168 15.79 -27.10 -0.50
C ALA A 168 16.79 -28.03 0.19
N GLY A 169 17.09 -27.80 1.46
CA GLY A 169 18.01 -28.60 2.29
C GLY A 169 17.32 -29.59 3.24
N SER A 170 16.00 -29.73 3.16
CA SER A 170 15.19 -30.69 3.91
C SER A 170 14.62 -31.75 2.99
#